data_9fceb6467119fac636c986984d768e46
#
_entry.id   9fceb6467119fac636c986984d768e46
#
_cell.length_a   1.000
_cell.length_b   1.000
_cell.length_c   1.000
_cell.angle_alpha   90.00
_cell.angle_beta   90.00
_cell.angle_gamma   90.00
#
_symmetry.space_group_name_H-M   'P 1'
#
loop_
_entity.id
_entity.type
_entity.pdbx_description
1 polymer ?
#
loop_
_entity_poly.entity_id
_entity_poly.type
_entity_poly.pdbx_seq_one_letter_code
_entity_poly.pdbx_strand_id
1 'polypeptide(L)'
;MQSWKIKPAMRFILFTALLAVAAIYSSAFAEDKPSGTIQFEVYKAGLVVGVSGGSGTLTFKGKEYPISIGGVSLGATIGASKAEFVGDVFNLPSAGDIEGIYSGGKAGVALAGGKKVAELKSSKGVVLKVSGKQIGLEVTLDLNGMQISLKE
;
A
#
# COMPACT_ATOMS: atom_id res chain seq x y z
N MET A 1 -41.30 48.36 1.74
CA MET A 1 -40.44 47.23 1.33
C MET A 1 -39.17 47.78 0.72
N GLN A 2 -38.05 47.61 1.39
CA GLN A 2 -36.75 47.98 0.82
C GLN A 2 -36.23 46.80 0.00
N SER A 3 -36.15 46.99 -1.32
CA SER A 3 -35.46 46.04 -2.18
C SER A 3 -33.96 46.17 -1.99
N TRP A 4 -33.36 45.17 -1.41
CA TRP A 4 -31.90 45.13 -1.22
C TRP A 4 -31.23 44.88 -2.59
N LYS A 5 -30.86 45.98 -3.25
CA LYS A 5 -30.08 45.88 -4.49
C LYS A 5 -28.62 45.60 -4.12
N ILE A 6 -28.20 44.36 -4.24
CA ILE A 6 -26.79 43.99 -4.16
C ILE A 6 -26.05 44.59 -5.35
N LYS A 7 -25.06 45.47 -5.07
CA LYS A 7 -24.29 46.15 -6.11
C LYS A 7 -23.55 45.12 -6.98
N PRO A 8 -23.46 45.32 -8.31
CA PRO A 8 -22.86 44.33 -9.23
C PRO A 8 -21.41 44.02 -8.90
N ALA A 9 -20.65 44.95 -8.33
CA ALA A 9 -19.28 44.70 -7.86
C ALA A 9 -19.17 43.64 -6.75
N MET A 10 -20.16 43.55 -5.86
CA MET A 10 -20.20 42.56 -4.77
C MET A 10 -20.53 41.16 -5.28
N ARG A 11 -21.22 41.06 -6.40
CA ARG A 11 -21.48 39.75 -7.09
C ARG A 11 -20.22 39.20 -7.73
N PHE A 12 -19.34 40.04 -8.25
CA PHE A 12 -18.04 39.62 -8.82
C PHE A 12 -17.09 39.10 -7.75
N ILE A 13 -17.03 39.77 -6.60
CA ILE A 13 -16.14 39.36 -5.49
C ILE A 13 -16.58 38.00 -4.91
N LEU A 14 -17.89 37.79 -4.77
CA LEU A 14 -18.41 36.47 -4.30
C LEU A 14 -18.15 35.35 -5.27
N PHE A 15 -18.18 35.59 -6.59
CA PHE A 15 -17.93 34.58 -7.60
C PHE A 15 -16.44 34.19 -7.69
N THR A 16 -15.53 35.18 -7.54
CA THR A 16 -14.09 34.90 -7.52
C THR A 16 -13.66 34.20 -6.24
N ALA A 17 -14.27 34.50 -5.09
CA ALA A 17 -13.99 33.79 -3.84
C ALA A 17 -14.44 32.35 -3.88
N LEU A 18 -15.57 32.04 -4.52
CA LEU A 18 -16.08 30.68 -4.66
C LEU A 18 -15.20 29.82 -5.58
N LEU A 19 -14.65 30.40 -6.66
CA LEU A 19 -13.71 29.71 -7.55
C LEU A 19 -12.36 29.43 -6.88
N ALA A 20 -11.87 30.34 -6.03
CA ALA A 20 -10.62 30.13 -5.29
C ALA A 20 -10.76 29.02 -4.25
N VAL A 21 -11.89 28.91 -3.58
CA VAL A 21 -12.16 27.82 -2.62
C VAL A 21 -12.26 26.48 -3.33
N ALA A 22 -12.87 26.40 -4.51
CA ALA A 22 -12.93 25.17 -5.30
C ALA A 22 -11.54 24.67 -5.75
N ALA A 23 -10.63 25.60 -6.07
CA ALA A 23 -9.25 25.26 -6.45
C ALA A 23 -8.44 24.67 -5.29
N ILE A 24 -8.70 25.13 -4.06
CA ILE A 24 -8.02 24.62 -2.85
C ILE A 24 -8.50 23.19 -2.53
N TYR A 25 -9.79 22.89 -2.74
CA TYR A 25 -10.32 21.54 -2.52
C TYR A 25 -9.83 20.52 -3.57
N SER A 26 -9.51 20.95 -4.79
CA SER A 26 -9.00 20.05 -5.84
C SER A 26 -7.58 19.56 -5.57
N SER A 27 -6.76 20.28 -4.82
CA SER A 27 -5.41 19.86 -4.47
C SER A 27 -5.35 18.90 -3.28
N ALA A 28 -6.42 18.81 -2.48
CA ALA A 28 -6.45 17.95 -1.28
C ALA A 28 -6.70 16.46 -1.59
N PHE A 29 -7.08 16.13 -2.81
CA PHE A 29 -7.38 14.75 -3.26
C PHE A 29 -6.49 14.27 -4.41
N ALA A 30 -5.33 14.86 -4.60
CA ALA A 30 -4.33 14.30 -5.50
C ALA A 30 -3.81 13.01 -4.86
N GLU A 31 -4.30 11.85 -5.28
CA GLU A 31 -3.71 10.58 -4.92
C GLU A 31 -2.28 10.56 -5.48
N ASP A 32 -1.32 10.25 -4.61
CA ASP A 32 0.06 10.05 -5.01
C ASP A 32 0.11 8.93 -6.05
N LYS A 33 0.77 9.19 -7.18
CA LYS A 33 0.97 8.15 -8.19
C LYS A 33 1.91 7.09 -7.63
N PRO A 34 1.59 5.80 -7.77
CA PRO A 34 2.51 4.74 -7.38
C PRO A 34 3.81 4.84 -8.19
N SER A 35 4.93 4.61 -7.52
CA SER A 35 6.25 4.53 -8.15
C SER A 35 6.40 3.26 -8.98
N GLY A 36 5.72 2.19 -8.57
CA GLY A 36 5.74 0.90 -9.22
C GLY A 36 4.70 -0.04 -8.63
N THR A 37 4.76 -1.29 -9.03
CA THR A 37 3.89 -2.36 -8.53
C THR A 37 4.72 -3.50 -7.96
N ILE A 38 4.15 -4.22 -7.02
CA ILE A 38 4.77 -5.38 -6.39
C ILE A 38 3.79 -6.55 -6.37
N GLN A 39 4.28 -7.73 -6.65
CA GLN A 39 3.57 -8.98 -6.42
C GLN A 39 4.50 -9.97 -5.74
N PHE A 40 4.01 -10.69 -4.76
CA PHE A 40 4.79 -11.70 -4.07
C PHE A 40 3.92 -12.78 -3.46
N GLU A 41 4.53 -13.92 -3.22
CA GLU A 41 3.95 -15.08 -2.58
C GLU A 41 4.74 -15.39 -1.31
N VAL A 42 4.03 -15.80 -0.28
CA VAL A 42 4.63 -16.28 0.96
C VAL A 42 4.19 -17.71 1.21
N TYR A 43 5.13 -18.57 1.49
CA TYR A 43 4.92 -19.97 1.79
C TYR A 43 5.26 -20.27 3.24
N LYS A 44 4.45 -21.10 3.84
CA LYS A 44 4.75 -21.77 5.09
C LYS A 44 4.67 -23.27 4.90
N ALA A 45 5.70 -23.96 5.29
CA ALA A 45 5.73 -25.41 5.37
C ALA A 45 6.24 -25.84 6.74
N GLY A 46 5.59 -26.81 7.36
CA GLY A 46 6.02 -27.42 8.61
C GLY A 46 4.96 -27.45 9.71
N LEU A 47 5.29 -28.15 10.79
CA LEU A 47 4.51 -28.25 12.00
C LEU A 47 5.02 -27.23 13.02
N VAL A 48 4.14 -26.36 13.51
CA VAL A 48 4.27 -25.50 14.71
C VAL A 48 5.21 -24.28 14.57
N VAL A 49 6.43 -24.40 14.07
CA VAL A 49 7.34 -23.27 13.84
C VAL A 49 7.93 -23.43 12.45
N GLY A 50 7.16 -23.02 11.45
CA GLY A 50 7.59 -23.07 10.07
C GLY A 50 8.48 -21.89 9.71
N VAL A 51 9.53 -22.13 8.94
CA VAL A 51 10.23 -21.08 8.23
C VAL A 51 9.27 -20.52 7.19
N SER A 52 8.93 -19.27 7.31
CA SER A 52 8.18 -18.56 6.29
C SER A 52 9.14 -17.80 5.40
N GLY A 53 8.99 -18.00 4.14
CA GLY A 53 9.74 -17.31 3.11
C GLY A 53 8.90 -17.13 1.89
N GLY A 54 9.35 -16.33 0.96
CA GLY A 54 8.62 -16.07 -0.24
C GLY A 54 9.47 -15.47 -1.34
N SER A 55 8.84 -15.31 -2.47
CA SER A 55 9.45 -14.68 -3.64
C SER A 55 8.42 -13.82 -4.36
N GLY A 56 8.90 -12.90 -5.13
CA GLY A 56 8.03 -12.02 -5.90
C GLY A 56 8.76 -11.24 -6.96
N THR A 57 8.08 -10.24 -7.47
CA THR A 57 8.60 -9.34 -8.50
C THR A 57 8.18 -7.91 -8.19
N LEU A 58 9.15 -7.01 -8.23
CA LEU A 58 8.94 -5.57 -8.27
C LEU A 58 8.96 -5.12 -9.72
N THR A 59 7.94 -4.41 -10.16
CA THR A 59 7.94 -3.72 -11.45
C THR A 59 8.15 -2.23 -11.20
N PHE A 60 9.26 -1.70 -11.69
CA PHE A 60 9.67 -0.32 -11.48
C PHE A 60 10.20 0.28 -12.78
N LYS A 61 9.62 1.38 -13.23
CA LYS A 61 9.97 2.05 -14.49
C LYS A 61 10.02 1.10 -15.70
N GLY A 62 9.05 0.19 -15.80
CA GLY A 62 8.94 -0.77 -16.88
C GLY A 62 9.91 -1.95 -16.82
N LYS A 63 10.73 -2.07 -15.77
CA LYS A 63 11.62 -3.20 -15.52
C LYS A 63 11.12 -4.06 -14.36
N GLU A 64 11.32 -5.36 -14.49
CA GLU A 64 11.02 -6.33 -13.46
C GLU A 64 12.28 -6.71 -12.69
N TYR A 65 12.15 -6.70 -11.38
CA TYR A 65 13.21 -7.06 -10.44
C TYR A 65 12.73 -8.20 -9.56
N PRO A 66 13.34 -9.38 -9.66
CA PRO A 66 13.02 -10.48 -8.76
C PRO A 66 13.37 -10.12 -7.32
N ILE A 67 12.47 -10.45 -6.39
CA ILE A 67 12.66 -10.19 -4.97
C ILE A 67 12.47 -11.46 -4.15
N SER A 68 13.13 -11.51 -3.01
CA SER A 68 12.90 -12.49 -1.96
C SER A 68 12.21 -11.85 -0.75
N ILE A 69 11.34 -12.60 -0.11
CA ILE A 69 10.57 -12.19 1.07
C ILE A 69 11.00 -13.06 2.24
N GLY A 70 11.27 -12.43 3.37
CA GLY A 70 11.58 -13.10 4.63
C GLY A 70 10.91 -12.40 5.81
N GLY A 71 11.11 -12.90 7.02
CA GLY A 71 10.65 -12.29 8.25
C GLY A 71 9.12 -12.24 8.45
N VAL A 72 8.35 -12.95 7.63
CA VAL A 72 6.89 -12.99 7.74
C VAL A 72 6.49 -14.04 8.75
N SER A 73 5.65 -13.66 9.71
CA SER A 73 5.04 -14.58 10.67
C SER A 73 3.69 -15.07 10.16
N LEU A 74 3.60 -16.35 9.93
CA LEU A 74 2.33 -17.01 9.68
C LEU A 74 1.84 -17.63 10.99
N GLY A 75 0.58 -17.42 11.34
CA GLY A 75 -0.04 -18.01 12.52
C GLY A 75 0.10 -19.54 12.55
N ALA A 76 -0.16 -20.15 13.69
CA ALA A 76 -0.09 -21.60 13.87
C ALA A 76 -1.00 -22.33 12.89
N THR A 77 -0.40 -23.00 11.89
CA THR A 77 -1.11 -23.84 10.94
C THR A 77 -0.44 -25.20 10.86
N ILE A 78 -1.25 -26.24 10.72
CA ILE A 78 -0.77 -27.58 10.43
C ILE A 78 -0.77 -27.76 8.92
N GLY A 79 0.40 -28.04 8.31
CA GLY A 79 0.52 -28.30 6.89
C GLY A 79 1.18 -27.15 6.11
N ALA A 80 0.99 -27.16 4.79
CA ALA A 80 1.49 -26.14 3.89
C ALA A 80 0.40 -25.07 3.62
N SER A 81 0.80 -23.80 3.63
CA SER A 81 -0.05 -22.70 3.25
C SER A 81 0.68 -21.72 2.36
N LYS A 82 -0.08 -21.08 1.48
CA LYS A 82 0.40 -20.08 0.53
C LYS A 82 -0.48 -18.86 0.59
N ALA A 83 0.13 -17.69 0.61
CA ALA A 83 -0.57 -16.42 0.49
C ALA A 83 0.04 -15.61 -0.66
N GLU A 84 -0.81 -15.07 -1.52
CA GLU A 84 -0.42 -14.23 -2.66
C GLU A 84 -0.82 -12.79 -2.39
N PHE A 85 0.08 -11.87 -2.72
CA PHE A 85 -0.11 -10.44 -2.54
C PHE A 85 0.20 -9.70 -3.82
N VAL A 86 -0.61 -8.69 -4.10
CA VAL A 86 -0.37 -7.71 -5.17
C VAL A 86 -0.64 -6.32 -4.64
N GLY A 87 0.08 -5.34 -5.13
CA GLY A 87 -0.15 -3.96 -4.71
C GLY A 87 0.75 -2.94 -5.37
N ASP A 88 0.65 -1.75 -4.85
CA ASP A 88 1.36 -0.58 -5.31
C ASP A 88 2.48 -0.19 -4.37
N VAL A 89 3.55 0.34 -4.95
CA VAL A 89 4.73 0.86 -4.25
C VAL A 89 4.77 2.37 -4.40
N PHE A 90 4.93 3.08 -3.30
CA PHE A 90 5.01 4.54 -3.25
C PHE A 90 6.35 4.98 -2.68
N ASN A 91 6.79 6.16 -3.09
CA ASN A 91 8.01 6.79 -2.60
C ASN A 91 9.27 5.93 -2.82
N LEU A 92 9.37 5.28 -3.97
CA LEU A 92 10.52 4.46 -4.35
C LEU A 92 11.42 5.24 -5.31
N PRO A 93 12.58 5.78 -4.87
CA PRO A 93 13.49 6.55 -5.72
C PRO A 93 14.25 5.69 -6.72
N SER A 94 14.64 4.49 -6.30
CA SER A 94 15.35 3.51 -7.12
C SER A 94 14.92 2.09 -6.78
N ALA A 95 15.15 1.13 -7.66
CA ALA A 95 14.79 -0.26 -7.41
C ALA A 95 15.47 -0.84 -6.17
N GLY A 96 16.73 -0.47 -5.89
CA GLY A 96 17.46 -0.91 -4.71
C GLY A 96 16.87 -0.44 -3.38
N ASP A 97 16.14 0.66 -3.38
CA ASP A 97 15.49 1.18 -2.18
C ASP A 97 14.29 0.35 -1.72
N ILE A 98 13.87 -0.63 -2.51
CA ILE A 98 12.86 -1.61 -2.08
C ILE A 98 13.38 -2.51 -0.96
N GLU A 99 14.69 -2.70 -0.88
CA GLU A 99 15.29 -3.54 0.15
C GLU A 99 15.16 -2.93 1.54
N GLY A 100 14.74 -3.73 2.48
CA GLY A 100 14.62 -3.33 3.86
C GLY A 100 13.56 -4.10 4.62
N ILE A 101 13.34 -3.66 5.85
CA ILE A 101 12.33 -4.21 6.75
C ILE A 101 11.09 -3.31 6.69
N TYR A 102 9.96 -3.93 6.50
CA TYR A 102 8.66 -3.28 6.39
C TYR A 102 7.80 -3.59 7.61
N SER A 103 7.20 -2.55 8.16
CA SER A 103 6.29 -2.67 9.31
C SER A 103 4.95 -2.04 8.98
N GLY A 104 3.89 -2.66 9.44
CA GLY A 104 2.55 -2.11 9.33
C GLY A 104 2.38 -0.90 10.23
N GLY A 105 1.87 0.20 9.65
CA GLY A 105 1.42 1.34 10.45
C GLY A 105 0.16 0.99 11.25
N LYS A 106 -0.25 1.89 12.17
CA LYS A 106 -1.47 1.77 12.98
C LYS A 106 -2.77 1.65 12.17
N ALA A 107 -2.72 1.89 10.89
CA ALA A 107 -3.87 1.84 9.99
C ALA A 107 -4.39 0.42 9.72
N GLY A 108 -3.74 -0.60 10.24
CA GLY A 108 -4.27 -1.95 10.28
C GLY A 108 -4.65 -2.54 8.91
N VAL A 109 -5.07 -3.76 8.96
CA VAL A 109 -5.66 -4.46 7.83
C VAL A 109 -7.07 -3.91 7.60
N ALA A 110 -7.28 -3.11 6.58
CA ALA A 110 -8.61 -2.66 6.16
C ALA A 110 -9.24 -3.69 5.23
N LEU A 111 -10.53 -3.98 5.43
CA LEU A 111 -11.31 -4.81 4.51
C LEU A 111 -11.89 -3.89 3.42
N ALA A 112 -11.38 -4.00 2.21
CA ALA A 112 -11.93 -3.33 1.04
C ALA A 112 -12.44 -4.38 0.05
N GLY A 113 -13.76 -4.44 -0.16
CA GLY A 113 -14.39 -5.38 -1.10
C GLY A 113 -14.11 -6.85 -0.82
N GLY A 114 -14.02 -7.27 0.46
CA GLY A 114 -13.74 -8.64 0.86
C GLY A 114 -12.27 -9.07 0.74
N LYS A 115 -11.37 -8.15 0.36
CA LYS A 115 -9.92 -8.37 0.33
C LYS A 115 -9.26 -7.73 1.55
N LYS A 116 -8.27 -8.42 2.11
CA LYS A 116 -7.43 -7.84 3.15
C LYS A 116 -6.41 -6.92 2.48
N VAL A 117 -6.42 -5.65 2.88
CA VAL A 117 -5.46 -4.63 2.42
C VAL A 117 -4.53 -4.30 3.57
N ALA A 118 -3.24 -4.32 3.33
CA ALA A 118 -2.22 -3.94 4.29
C ALA A 118 -1.39 -2.78 3.75
N GLU A 119 -1.12 -1.81 4.61
CA GLU A 119 -0.15 -0.75 4.34
C GLU A 119 1.10 -0.99 5.18
N LEU A 120 2.24 -1.07 4.52
CA LEU A 120 3.54 -1.32 5.13
C LEU A 120 4.50 -0.20 4.76
N LYS A 121 5.37 0.15 5.69
CA LYS A 121 6.35 1.22 5.50
C LYS A 121 7.74 0.78 5.94
N SER A 122 8.74 1.10 5.14
CA SER A 122 10.15 0.90 5.49
C SER A 122 10.76 2.12 6.18
N SER A 123 11.92 1.94 6.79
CA SER A 123 12.71 3.04 7.37
C SER A 123 13.18 4.06 6.33
N LYS A 124 13.26 3.68 5.08
CA LYS A 124 13.60 4.56 3.94
C LYS A 124 12.42 5.40 3.44
N GLY A 125 11.22 5.20 4.02
CA GLY A 125 10.01 5.91 3.62
C GLY A 125 9.24 5.31 2.44
N VAL A 126 9.66 4.15 1.95
CA VAL A 126 8.92 3.39 0.92
C VAL A 126 7.64 2.84 1.54
N VAL A 127 6.53 3.02 0.86
CA VAL A 127 5.21 2.54 1.29
C VAL A 127 4.69 1.50 0.32
N LEU A 128 4.23 0.38 0.86
CA LEU A 128 3.58 -0.69 0.12
C LEU A 128 2.10 -0.73 0.52
N LYS A 129 1.21 -0.66 -0.46
CA LYS A 129 -0.22 -0.91 -0.28
C LYS A 129 -0.57 -2.19 -1.01
N VAL A 130 -0.66 -3.28 -0.27
CA VAL A 130 -0.84 -4.62 -0.82
C VAL A 130 -2.17 -5.22 -0.40
N SER A 131 -2.77 -5.98 -1.30
CA SER A 131 -3.94 -6.80 -1.03
C SER A 131 -3.60 -8.26 -1.22
N GLY A 132 -4.06 -9.09 -0.30
CA GLY A 132 -3.78 -10.52 -0.31
C GLY A 132 -5.00 -11.36 -0.62
N LYS A 133 -4.79 -12.42 -1.38
CA LYS A 133 -5.69 -13.53 -1.54
C LYS A 133 -5.07 -14.75 -0.86
N GLN A 134 -5.79 -15.33 0.07
CA GLN A 134 -5.34 -16.49 0.79
C GLN A 134 -5.84 -17.76 0.08
N ILE A 135 -4.90 -18.66 -0.15
CA ILE A 135 -5.19 -19.99 -0.68
C ILE A 135 -4.84 -20.99 0.42
N GLY A 136 -5.86 -21.67 0.97
CA GLY A 136 -5.72 -22.64 2.04
C GLY A 136 -6.61 -22.38 3.26
N LEU A 137 -6.38 -23.11 4.34
CA LEU A 137 -7.04 -22.91 5.64
C LEU A 137 -6.73 -21.51 6.19
N GLU A 138 -7.68 -20.92 6.92
CA GLU A 138 -7.53 -19.57 7.48
C GLU A 138 -6.20 -19.41 8.21
N VAL A 139 -5.35 -18.57 7.63
CA VAL A 139 -4.06 -18.22 8.19
C VAL A 139 -4.10 -16.76 8.59
N THR A 140 -3.88 -16.47 9.83
CA THR A 140 -3.55 -15.12 10.27
C THR A 140 -2.15 -14.80 9.81
N LEU A 141 -2.05 -13.87 8.89
CA LEU A 141 -0.78 -13.42 8.33
C LEU A 141 -0.39 -12.10 8.96
N ASP A 142 0.75 -12.08 9.62
CA ASP A 142 1.38 -10.86 10.11
C ASP A 142 2.54 -10.49 9.19
N LEU A 143 2.37 -9.43 8.43
CA LEU A 143 3.40 -8.88 7.55
C LEU A 143 4.34 -7.91 8.29
N ASN A 144 4.12 -7.68 9.57
CA ASN A 144 4.96 -6.79 10.35
C ASN A 144 6.36 -7.40 10.52
N GLY A 145 7.39 -6.65 10.15
CA GLY A 145 8.76 -7.15 10.11
C GLY A 145 9.14 -7.91 8.83
N MET A 146 8.32 -7.81 7.79
CA MET A 146 8.63 -8.39 6.49
C MET A 146 9.90 -7.79 5.92
N GLN A 147 10.84 -8.64 5.54
CA GLN A 147 12.09 -8.24 4.89
C GLN A 147 11.99 -8.48 3.38
N ILE A 148 12.36 -7.48 2.61
CA ILE A 148 12.47 -7.58 1.14
C ILE A 148 13.93 -7.43 0.77
N SER A 149 14.39 -8.29 -0.14
CA SER A 149 15.73 -8.24 -0.75
C SER A 149 15.61 -8.48 -2.26
N LEU A 150 16.43 -7.80 -3.04
CA LEU A 150 16.57 -8.09 -4.47
C LEU A 150 17.31 -9.43 -4.64
N LYS A 151 16.88 -10.21 -5.64
CA LYS A 151 17.63 -11.37 -6.07
C LYS A 151 18.64 -10.95 -7.15
N GLU A 152 19.87 -11.39 -6.99
CA GLU A 152 20.88 -11.27 -8.02
C GLU A 152 20.61 -12.23 -9.20
#